data_54b63cc1ee75ed60e31108d07f262d30
#
_entry.id   54b63cc1ee75ed60e31108d07f262d30
#
_cell.length_a   1.000
_cell.length_b   1.000
_cell.length_c   1.000
_cell.angle_alpha   90.00
_cell.angle_beta   90.00
_cell.angle_gamma   90.00
#
_symmetry.space_group_name_H-M   'P 1'
#
loop_
_entity.id
_entity.type
_entity.pdbx_description
1 polymer ?
#
loop_
_entity_poly.entity_id
_entity_poly.type
_entity_poly.pdbx_seq_one_letter_code
_entity_poly.pdbx_strand_id
1 'polypeptide(L)'
;MNILKILIGTSGWSYEEWIGPFYPQGLTKKDFLSYYSQIFYTNEINTTFYNIPSRYIVESWVKKTPKDFVFTVKIPQIITHEKKLDIDKCLNDLDYFLKVMNPLIESSKLLAFLIQLPPSFTKDNHFTNLKEFIENWPGDYKRENYYLAIEFRDRSWMQDEIFSYLKHKSLTYCVVIEPLLPPRMDITNAEFAYIRFHGYGKDIWFDYFFKEEEIKNWAIAIKDVINQTSNIGIYFNNHFSGYAAKNSLMMMRELNIKPRNTPDEINIIDIKKKSGSLPKGQLGLNKFLK
;
A
#
# COMPACT_ATOMS: atom_id res chain seq x y z
N MET A 1 6.46 24.22 8.40
CA MET A 1 6.02 23.76 7.09
C MET A 1 6.25 22.26 7.04
N ASN A 2 5.18 21.46 6.98
CA ASN A 2 5.33 20.03 6.71
C ASN A 2 5.83 19.90 5.26
N ILE A 3 6.98 19.24 5.09
CA ILE A 3 7.52 18.95 3.75
C ILE A 3 6.60 17.90 3.13
N LEU A 4 6.03 18.19 1.97
CA LEU A 4 5.25 17.25 1.19
C LEU A 4 6.00 15.92 1.04
N LYS A 5 5.37 14.82 1.44
CA LYS A 5 5.93 13.49 1.31
C LYS A 5 5.21 12.70 0.23
N ILE A 6 5.92 12.42 -0.87
CA ILE A 6 5.42 11.56 -1.95
C ILE A 6 5.99 10.16 -1.74
N LEU A 7 5.11 9.21 -1.45
CA LEU A 7 5.44 7.82 -1.17
C LEU A 7 4.97 6.95 -2.34
N ILE A 8 5.90 6.29 -3.02
CA ILE A 8 5.61 5.43 -4.17
C ILE A 8 6.10 4.02 -3.85
N GLY A 9 5.23 3.05 -4.08
CA GLY A 9 5.52 1.65 -3.84
C GLY A 9 4.55 0.72 -4.56
N THR A 10 4.49 -0.52 -4.12
CA THR A 10 3.67 -1.56 -4.72
C THR A 10 2.65 -2.11 -3.74
N SER A 11 1.59 -2.71 -4.28
CA SER A 11 0.67 -3.53 -3.51
C SER A 11 1.25 -4.92 -3.32
N GLY A 12 1.86 -5.14 -2.15
CA GLY A 12 2.63 -6.35 -1.84
C GLY A 12 4.08 -6.31 -2.32
N TRP A 13 4.85 -7.26 -1.79
CA TRP A 13 6.30 -7.43 -2.10
C TRP A 13 6.68 -8.90 -2.23
N SER A 14 5.85 -9.85 -1.82
CA SER A 14 6.23 -11.25 -1.63
C SER A 14 5.87 -12.11 -2.85
N TYR A 15 6.41 -11.73 -4.01
CA TYR A 15 6.18 -12.40 -5.29
C TYR A 15 7.45 -13.09 -5.78
N GLU A 16 7.42 -14.41 -5.92
CA GLU A 16 8.58 -15.20 -6.42
C GLU A 16 8.89 -14.89 -7.88
N GLU A 17 7.88 -14.56 -8.67
CA GLU A 17 8.01 -14.14 -10.08
C GLU A 17 8.79 -12.83 -10.26
N TRP A 18 9.05 -12.10 -9.17
CA TRP A 18 9.90 -10.92 -9.20
C TRP A 18 11.40 -11.24 -9.14
N ILE A 19 11.77 -12.52 -8.91
CA ILE A 19 13.18 -12.96 -9.00
C ILE A 19 13.64 -12.86 -10.46
N GLY A 20 14.69 -12.10 -10.70
CA GLY A 20 15.18 -11.72 -12.01
C GLY A 20 14.69 -10.33 -12.44
N PRO A 21 13.39 -10.11 -12.60
CA PRO A 21 12.87 -8.78 -12.99
C PRO A 21 13.13 -7.66 -11.97
N PHE A 22 13.11 -7.96 -10.67
CA PHE A 22 13.29 -6.98 -9.59
C PHE A 22 14.19 -7.51 -8.47
N TYR A 23 13.95 -8.73 -7.97
CA TYR A 23 14.81 -9.34 -6.97
C TYR A 23 16.00 -10.04 -7.64
N PRO A 24 17.22 -9.88 -7.10
CA PRO A 24 18.37 -10.62 -7.62
C PRO A 24 18.24 -12.12 -7.40
N GLN A 25 18.87 -12.89 -8.27
CA GLN A 25 18.93 -14.35 -8.16
C GLN A 25 19.49 -14.78 -6.80
N GLY A 26 18.91 -15.86 -6.26
CA GLY A 26 19.31 -16.43 -4.98
C GLY A 26 18.81 -15.66 -3.74
N LEU A 27 18.00 -14.62 -3.90
CA LEU A 27 17.26 -14.04 -2.80
C LEU A 27 16.10 -14.96 -2.41
N THR A 28 15.84 -15.12 -1.10
CA THR A 28 14.74 -15.96 -0.61
C THR A 28 13.58 -15.12 -0.13
N LYS A 29 12.41 -15.72 -0.03
CA LYS A 29 11.17 -15.05 0.46
C LYS A 29 11.35 -14.32 1.79
N LYS A 30 12.24 -14.82 2.66
CA LYS A 30 12.58 -14.19 3.95
C LYS A 30 13.24 -12.82 3.78
N ASP A 31 13.96 -12.64 2.67
CA ASP A 31 14.79 -11.48 2.39
C ASP A 31 14.07 -10.41 1.56
N PHE A 32 12.95 -10.77 0.89
CA PHE A 32 12.25 -9.90 -0.05
C PHE A 32 11.87 -8.54 0.56
N LEU A 33 11.27 -8.52 1.75
CA LEU A 33 10.89 -7.26 2.39
C LEU A 33 12.12 -6.41 2.73
N SER A 34 13.18 -7.04 3.23
CA SER A 34 14.42 -6.34 3.56
C SER A 34 15.10 -5.74 2.33
N TYR A 35 15.08 -6.44 1.20
CA TYR A 35 15.57 -5.91 -0.08
C TYR A 35 14.65 -4.80 -0.60
N TYR A 36 13.34 -5.05 -0.67
CA TYR A 36 12.34 -4.10 -1.14
C TYR A 36 12.46 -2.75 -0.43
N SER A 37 12.57 -2.78 0.89
CA SER A 37 12.66 -1.60 1.73
C SER A 37 14.00 -0.85 1.64
N GLN A 38 15.01 -1.41 0.95
CA GLN A 38 16.20 -0.66 0.57
C GLN A 38 16.00 0.19 -0.69
N ILE A 39 14.93 -0.02 -1.44
CA ILE A 39 14.62 0.73 -2.67
C ILE A 39 13.46 1.69 -2.43
N PHE A 40 12.34 1.19 -1.90
CA PHE A 40 11.12 1.95 -1.67
C PHE A 40 11.00 2.42 -0.21
N TYR A 41 10.17 3.44 0.01
CA TYR A 41 9.86 4.00 1.33
C TYR A 41 8.54 3.50 1.91
N THR A 42 7.72 2.81 1.10
CA THR A 42 6.39 2.35 1.47
C THR A 42 6.01 1.07 0.74
N ASN A 43 5.06 0.34 1.32
CA ASN A 43 4.38 -0.78 0.68
C ASN A 43 2.94 -0.87 1.16
N GLU A 44 2.03 -1.32 0.30
CA GLU A 44 0.67 -1.68 0.66
C GLU A 44 0.58 -3.17 0.97
N ILE A 45 0.20 -3.52 2.20
CA ILE A 45 0.03 -4.91 2.62
C ILE A 45 -1.34 -5.41 2.18
N ASN A 46 -1.38 -6.33 1.21
CA ASN A 46 -2.59 -6.93 0.68
C ASN A 46 -2.89 -8.33 1.26
N THR A 47 -1.91 -9.00 1.84
CA THR A 47 -2.10 -10.36 2.39
C THR A 47 -3.09 -10.39 3.54
N THR A 48 -3.23 -9.29 4.28
CA THR A 48 -4.22 -9.10 5.35
C THR A 48 -5.66 -9.18 4.88
N PHE A 49 -5.92 -8.95 3.59
CA PHE A 49 -7.23 -9.09 2.98
C PHE A 49 -7.75 -10.54 3.07
N TYR A 50 -6.88 -11.51 2.81
CA TYR A 50 -7.22 -12.92 2.81
C TYR A 50 -7.17 -13.56 4.19
N ASN A 51 -6.15 -13.21 4.98
CA ASN A 51 -5.93 -13.75 6.32
C ASN A 51 -5.31 -12.70 7.22
N ILE A 52 -5.82 -12.56 8.44
CA ILE A 52 -5.19 -11.75 9.48
C ILE A 52 -3.93 -12.49 9.95
N PRO A 53 -2.72 -11.90 9.80
CA PRO A 53 -1.49 -12.56 10.22
C PRO A 53 -1.39 -12.63 11.75
N SER A 54 -0.47 -13.44 12.26
CA SER A 54 -0.12 -13.37 13.69
C SER A 54 0.63 -12.06 14.00
N ARG A 55 0.50 -11.56 15.23
CA ARG A 55 1.23 -10.37 15.72
C ARG A 55 2.75 -10.50 15.49
N TYR A 56 3.31 -11.69 15.64
CA TYR A 56 4.74 -11.96 15.37
C TYR A 56 5.15 -11.64 13.92
N ILE A 57 4.29 -11.92 12.94
CA ILE A 57 4.55 -11.58 11.54
C ILE A 57 4.58 -10.06 11.37
N VAL A 58 3.66 -9.33 11.99
CA VAL A 58 3.61 -7.85 11.94
C VAL A 58 4.87 -7.25 12.59
N GLU A 59 5.27 -7.75 13.75
CA GLU A 59 6.53 -7.35 14.40
C GLU A 59 7.76 -7.65 13.53
N SER A 60 7.73 -8.74 12.76
CA SER A 60 8.78 -9.05 11.78
C SER A 60 8.84 -8.01 10.66
N TRP A 61 7.71 -7.50 10.19
CA TRP A 61 7.70 -6.41 9.19
C TRP A 61 8.34 -5.14 9.74
N VAL A 62 8.01 -4.76 10.98
CA VAL A 62 8.63 -3.62 11.67
C VAL A 62 10.14 -3.77 11.75
N LYS A 63 10.64 -4.95 12.16
CA LYS A 63 12.08 -5.23 12.34
C LYS A 63 12.86 -5.29 11.04
N LYS A 64 12.23 -5.73 9.94
CA LYS A 64 12.89 -5.93 8.63
C LYS A 64 13.00 -4.67 7.79
N THR A 65 12.36 -3.59 8.19
CA THR A 65 12.30 -2.35 7.41
C THR A 65 13.01 -1.19 8.12
N PRO A 66 13.58 -0.22 7.39
CA PRO A 66 14.15 0.99 7.98
C PRO A 66 13.14 1.76 8.85
N LYS A 67 13.66 2.62 9.75
CA LYS A 67 12.82 3.35 10.72
C LYS A 67 11.76 4.24 10.05
N ASP A 68 12.11 4.82 8.91
CA ASP A 68 11.27 5.75 8.13
C ASP A 68 10.44 5.05 7.03
N PHE A 69 10.46 3.72 6.99
CA PHE A 69 9.61 2.94 6.09
C PHE A 69 8.21 2.81 6.67
N VAL A 70 7.19 3.07 5.85
CA VAL A 70 5.79 3.02 6.28
C VAL A 70 4.98 2.03 5.44
N PHE A 71 3.92 1.52 6.04
CA PHE A 71 2.98 0.60 5.38
C PHE A 71 1.59 1.22 5.29
N THR A 72 0.89 0.92 4.22
CA THR A 72 -0.57 0.91 4.23
C THR A 72 -1.06 -0.53 4.34
N VAL A 73 -2.22 -0.73 4.93
CA VAL A 73 -2.71 -2.06 5.24
C VAL A 73 -4.15 -2.21 4.78
N LYS A 74 -4.41 -3.18 3.92
CA LYS A 74 -5.75 -3.46 3.43
C LYS A 74 -6.57 -4.19 4.49
N ILE A 75 -7.77 -3.69 4.77
CA ILE A 75 -8.73 -4.29 5.70
C ILE A 75 -9.16 -5.68 5.20
N PRO A 76 -9.32 -6.68 6.10
CA PRO A 76 -9.73 -8.04 5.76
C PRO A 76 -11.06 -8.12 5.02
N GLN A 77 -11.15 -9.09 4.09
CA GLN A 77 -12.37 -9.31 3.29
C GLN A 77 -13.59 -9.67 4.13
N ILE A 78 -13.40 -10.36 5.27
CA ILE A 78 -14.50 -10.67 6.19
C ILE A 78 -15.24 -9.42 6.65
N ILE A 79 -14.53 -8.29 6.82
CA ILE A 79 -15.10 -7.00 7.23
C ILE A 79 -15.74 -6.30 6.04
N THR A 80 -14.98 -6.17 4.94
CA THR A 80 -15.34 -5.31 3.81
C THR A 80 -16.27 -5.98 2.80
N HIS A 81 -16.08 -7.28 2.54
CA HIS A 81 -16.78 -8.02 1.47
C HIS A 81 -17.89 -8.93 2.02
N GLU A 82 -17.61 -9.69 3.06
CA GLU A 82 -18.56 -10.66 3.61
C GLU A 82 -19.59 -9.96 4.50
N LYS A 83 -19.11 -9.20 5.49
CA LYS A 83 -19.98 -8.45 6.44
C LYS A 83 -20.34 -7.05 5.97
N LYS A 84 -19.78 -6.57 4.87
CA LYS A 84 -20.15 -5.32 4.19
C LYS A 84 -20.23 -4.13 5.16
N LEU A 85 -19.21 -3.98 6.00
CA LEU A 85 -19.11 -2.92 7.02
C LEU A 85 -20.29 -2.85 8.00
N ASP A 86 -21.10 -3.89 8.12
CA ASP A 86 -22.15 -4.00 9.13
C ASP A 86 -21.46 -4.07 10.51
N ILE A 87 -21.49 -2.96 11.25
CA ILE A 87 -20.68 -2.80 12.48
C ILE A 87 -21.07 -3.81 13.56
N ASP A 88 -22.37 -4.13 13.67
CA ASP A 88 -22.86 -5.12 14.65
C ASP A 88 -22.30 -6.51 14.39
N LYS A 89 -21.99 -6.83 13.13
CA LYS A 89 -21.42 -8.12 12.72
C LYS A 89 -19.90 -8.13 12.69
N CYS A 90 -19.24 -7.00 12.37
CA CYS A 90 -17.80 -6.98 12.11
C CYS A 90 -16.95 -6.34 13.20
N LEU A 91 -17.53 -5.75 14.24
CA LEU A 91 -16.78 -5.04 15.28
C LEU A 91 -15.70 -5.91 15.95
N ASN A 92 -16.03 -7.15 16.29
CA ASN A 92 -15.06 -8.08 16.91
C ASN A 92 -13.88 -8.41 15.97
N ASP A 93 -14.15 -8.58 14.66
CA ASP A 93 -13.08 -8.84 13.68
C ASP A 93 -12.21 -7.60 13.50
N LEU A 94 -12.83 -6.42 13.49
CA LEU A 94 -12.11 -5.15 13.39
C LEU A 94 -11.21 -4.92 14.61
N ASP A 95 -11.73 -5.11 15.82
CA ASP A 95 -10.97 -5.01 17.06
C ASP A 95 -9.79 -5.99 17.10
N TYR A 96 -10.03 -7.24 16.70
CA TYR A 96 -8.97 -8.23 16.62
C TYR A 96 -7.90 -7.83 15.60
N PHE A 97 -8.33 -7.42 14.41
CA PHE A 97 -7.42 -6.96 13.36
C PHE A 97 -6.55 -5.78 13.81
N LEU A 98 -7.16 -4.75 14.42
CA LEU A 98 -6.43 -3.58 14.91
C LEU A 98 -5.42 -3.95 16.01
N LYS A 99 -5.79 -4.84 16.94
CA LYS A 99 -4.86 -5.37 17.96
C LYS A 99 -3.66 -6.08 17.35
N VAL A 100 -3.87 -6.83 16.27
CA VAL A 100 -2.77 -7.51 15.55
C VAL A 100 -1.89 -6.49 14.83
N MET A 101 -2.46 -5.42 14.26
CA MET A 101 -1.71 -4.36 13.54
C MET A 101 -1.02 -3.35 14.47
N ASN A 102 -1.31 -3.36 15.77
CA ASN A 102 -0.77 -2.42 16.75
C ASN A 102 0.76 -2.21 16.70
N PRO A 103 1.63 -3.22 16.41
CA PRO A 103 3.07 -2.99 16.26
C PRO A 103 3.43 -1.96 15.16
N LEU A 104 2.63 -1.84 14.10
CA LEU A 104 2.83 -0.82 13.07
C LEU A 104 2.46 0.58 13.59
N ILE A 105 1.41 0.68 14.40
CA ILE A 105 0.97 1.93 15.03
C ILE A 105 2.02 2.38 16.04
N GLU A 106 2.39 1.53 17.00
CA GLU A 106 3.38 1.81 18.04
C GLU A 106 4.75 2.22 17.50
N SER A 107 5.14 1.65 16.35
CA SER A 107 6.42 1.98 15.68
C SER A 107 6.34 3.18 14.74
N SER A 108 5.17 3.84 14.62
CA SER A 108 4.90 4.91 13.65
C SER A 108 5.15 4.46 12.19
N LYS A 109 4.89 3.20 11.90
CA LYS A 109 5.04 2.62 10.55
C LYS A 109 3.72 2.36 9.84
N LEU A 110 2.58 2.62 10.48
CA LEU A 110 1.29 2.61 9.81
C LEU A 110 1.03 3.98 9.19
N LEU A 111 0.83 4.03 7.88
CA LEU A 111 0.43 5.24 7.16
C LEU A 111 -1.09 5.33 7.01
N ALA A 112 -1.72 4.25 6.55
CA ALA A 112 -3.16 4.21 6.36
C ALA A 112 -3.71 2.78 6.42
N PHE A 113 -4.99 2.65 6.79
CA PHE A 113 -5.79 1.48 6.44
C PHE A 113 -6.57 1.74 5.15
N LEU A 114 -6.58 0.75 4.26
CA LEU A 114 -7.33 0.75 3.02
C LEU A 114 -8.62 -0.08 3.16
N ILE A 115 -9.76 0.57 3.15
CA ILE A 115 -11.10 0.00 3.14
C ILE A 115 -11.52 -0.15 1.68
N GLN A 116 -11.11 -1.24 1.02
CA GLN A 116 -11.53 -1.52 -0.36
C GLN A 116 -12.85 -2.29 -0.34
N LEU A 117 -13.85 -1.77 -1.02
CA LEU A 117 -15.22 -2.28 -1.04
C LEU A 117 -15.49 -3.10 -2.32
N PRO A 118 -16.31 -4.15 -2.27
CA PRO A 118 -16.64 -4.93 -3.47
C PRO A 118 -17.61 -4.17 -4.39
N PRO A 119 -17.73 -4.56 -5.69
CA PRO A 119 -18.73 -4.00 -6.60
C PRO A 119 -20.17 -4.14 -6.10
N SER A 120 -20.45 -5.17 -5.28
CA SER A 120 -21.78 -5.37 -4.68
C SER A 120 -22.09 -4.43 -3.50
N PHE A 121 -21.14 -3.60 -3.10
CA PHE A 121 -21.31 -2.58 -2.07
C PHE A 121 -21.75 -1.27 -2.74
N THR A 122 -23.04 -1.14 -2.98
CA THR A 122 -23.64 0.03 -3.65
C THR A 122 -24.06 1.10 -2.67
N LYS A 123 -24.09 2.37 -3.10
CA LYS A 123 -24.48 3.50 -2.26
C LYS A 123 -25.88 3.30 -1.65
N ASP A 124 -26.85 2.95 -2.49
CA ASP A 124 -28.26 2.88 -2.08
C ASP A 124 -28.51 1.86 -0.97
N ASN A 125 -27.74 0.75 -1.01
CA ASN A 125 -27.92 -0.34 -0.04
C ASN A 125 -26.99 -0.23 1.19
N HIS A 126 -25.88 0.49 1.09
CA HIS A 126 -24.80 0.36 2.10
C HIS A 126 -24.24 1.71 2.61
N PHE A 127 -24.84 2.85 2.24
CA PHE A 127 -24.32 4.12 2.73
C PHE A 127 -24.46 4.24 4.26
N THR A 128 -25.54 3.69 4.83
CA THR A 128 -25.71 3.61 6.28
C THR A 128 -24.60 2.79 6.93
N ASN A 129 -24.30 1.59 6.39
CA ASN A 129 -23.22 0.76 6.91
C ASN A 129 -21.87 1.49 6.88
N LEU A 130 -21.55 2.20 5.79
CA LEU A 130 -20.32 2.99 5.72
C LEU A 130 -20.27 4.07 6.80
N LYS A 131 -21.37 4.82 7.01
CA LYS A 131 -21.44 5.87 8.04
C LYS A 131 -21.24 5.29 9.44
N GLU A 132 -21.99 4.26 9.78
CA GLU A 132 -21.94 3.62 11.10
C GLU A 132 -20.58 2.98 11.36
N PHE A 133 -19.98 2.34 10.36
CA PHE A 133 -18.65 1.78 10.47
C PHE A 133 -17.59 2.84 10.78
N ILE A 134 -17.64 3.99 10.10
CA ILE A 134 -16.71 5.10 10.35
C ILE A 134 -16.96 5.76 11.70
N GLU A 135 -18.22 5.93 12.10
CA GLU A 135 -18.59 6.55 13.39
C GLU A 135 -18.23 5.67 14.60
N ASN A 136 -18.24 4.36 14.41
CA ASN A 136 -17.89 3.38 15.44
C ASN A 136 -16.46 2.80 15.24
N TRP A 137 -15.62 3.45 14.44
CA TRP A 137 -14.23 3.01 14.27
C TRP A 137 -13.52 2.98 15.64
N PRO A 138 -12.94 1.83 16.05
CA PRO A 138 -12.25 1.73 17.33
C PRO A 138 -10.97 2.58 17.34
N GLY A 139 -10.82 3.40 18.37
CA GLY A 139 -9.66 4.27 18.52
C GLY A 139 -9.82 5.63 17.82
N ASP A 140 -8.80 6.45 17.96
CA ASP A 140 -8.74 7.79 17.36
C ASP A 140 -7.61 7.82 16.31
N TYR A 141 -7.94 7.43 15.08
CA TYR A 141 -6.97 7.40 13.98
C TYR A 141 -6.29 8.75 13.73
N LYS A 142 -6.92 9.86 14.08
CA LYS A 142 -6.31 11.20 13.97
C LYS A 142 -5.22 11.41 15.02
N ARG A 143 -5.43 10.93 16.24
CA ARG A 143 -4.45 10.94 17.33
C ARG A 143 -3.32 9.93 17.11
N GLU A 144 -3.66 8.79 16.53
CA GLU A 144 -2.73 7.69 16.28
C GLU A 144 -1.89 7.92 15.02
N ASN A 145 -2.10 9.05 14.30
CA ASN A 145 -1.36 9.49 13.12
C ASN A 145 -1.39 8.50 11.96
N TYR A 146 -2.52 7.87 11.70
CA TYR A 146 -2.78 7.13 10.46
C TYR A 146 -4.06 7.58 9.77
N TYR A 147 -4.21 7.26 8.49
CA TYR A 147 -5.34 7.67 7.68
C TYR A 147 -6.29 6.50 7.40
N LEU A 148 -7.57 6.81 7.14
CA LEU A 148 -8.53 5.87 6.59
C LEU A 148 -8.77 6.21 5.12
N ALA A 149 -8.41 5.28 4.23
CA ALA A 149 -8.62 5.42 2.79
C ALA A 149 -9.73 4.46 2.33
N ILE A 150 -10.65 4.96 1.50
CA ILE A 150 -11.79 4.20 1.00
C ILE A 150 -11.68 4.06 -0.51
N GLU A 151 -11.68 2.81 -0.98
CA GLU A 151 -11.71 2.47 -2.40
C GLU A 151 -13.08 1.91 -2.76
N PHE A 152 -13.80 2.63 -3.59
CA PHE A 152 -15.07 2.17 -4.16
C PHE A 152 -14.85 1.37 -5.44
N ARG A 153 -15.77 0.44 -5.74
CA ARG A 153 -15.77 -0.40 -6.93
C ARG A 153 -17.11 -0.38 -7.67
N ASP A 154 -18.03 0.49 -7.24
CA ASP A 154 -19.34 0.68 -7.87
C ASP A 154 -19.58 2.14 -8.21
N ARG A 155 -20.17 2.39 -9.38
CA ARG A 155 -20.40 3.76 -9.90
C ARG A 155 -21.39 4.57 -9.07
N SER A 156 -22.27 3.93 -8.31
CA SER A 156 -23.24 4.63 -7.46
C SER A 156 -22.58 5.55 -6.42
N TRP A 157 -21.31 5.30 -6.09
CA TRP A 157 -20.53 6.12 -5.15
C TRP A 157 -19.90 7.36 -5.80
N MET A 158 -19.90 7.47 -7.13
CA MET A 158 -19.23 8.56 -7.87
C MET A 158 -20.06 9.85 -7.91
N GLN A 159 -20.65 10.25 -6.78
CA GLN A 159 -21.53 11.41 -6.63
C GLN A 159 -20.87 12.45 -5.72
N ASP A 160 -21.06 13.73 -6.03
CA ASP A 160 -20.45 14.86 -5.29
C ASP A 160 -20.85 14.89 -3.81
N GLU A 161 -22.05 14.42 -3.49
CA GLU A 161 -22.52 14.24 -2.10
C GLU A 161 -21.57 13.32 -1.31
N ILE A 162 -21.11 12.21 -1.92
CA ILE A 162 -20.22 11.27 -1.28
C ILE A 162 -18.84 11.89 -1.07
N PHE A 163 -18.29 12.57 -2.07
CA PHE A 163 -17.01 13.27 -1.93
C PHE A 163 -17.06 14.38 -0.88
N SER A 164 -18.20 15.09 -0.80
CA SER A 164 -18.45 16.07 0.26
C SER A 164 -18.50 15.43 1.65
N TYR A 165 -19.16 14.27 1.79
CA TYR A 165 -19.18 13.49 3.03
C TYR A 165 -17.78 13.05 3.44
N LEU A 166 -17.00 12.44 2.54
CA LEU A 166 -15.64 12.02 2.82
C LEU A 166 -14.76 13.19 3.25
N LYS A 167 -14.88 14.34 2.57
CA LYS A 167 -14.15 15.56 2.91
C LYS A 167 -14.51 16.07 4.31
N HIS A 168 -15.80 16.10 4.64
CA HIS A 168 -16.27 16.52 5.97
C HIS A 168 -15.72 15.62 7.09
N LYS A 169 -15.66 14.32 6.85
CA LYS A 169 -15.12 13.34 7.81
C LYS A 169 -13.58 13.22 7.77
N SER A 170 -12.89 13.95 6.91
CA SER A 170 -11.45 13.84 6.65
C SER A 170 -11.01 12.42 6.25
N LEU A 171 -11.87 11.71 5.52
CA LEU A 171 -11.58 10.40 4.95
C LEU A 171 -10.91 10.55 3.59
N THR A 172 -9.96 9.70 3.29
CA THR A 172 -9.24 9.72 2.01
C THR A 172 -9.99 8.88 0.97
N TYR A 173 -10.46 9.51 -0.09
CA TYR A 173 -10.88 8.78 -1.29
C TYR A 173 -9.65 8.17 -1.95
N CYS A 174 -9.70 6.86 -2.23
CA CYS A 174 -8.67 6.18 -3.00
C CYS A 174 -8.97 6.35 -4.50
N VAL A 175 -8.16 7.14 -5.18
CA VAL A 175 -8.19 7.26 -6.64
C VAL A 175 -7.74 5.94 -7.26
N VAL A 176 -8.54 5.37 -8.15
CA VAL A 176 -8.22 4.12 -8.84
C VAL A 176 -8.01 4.34 -10.33
N ILE A 177 -6.95 3.75 -10.86
CA ILE A 177 -6.64 3.71 -12.30
C ILE A 177 -6.92 2.28 -12.78
N GLU A 178 -8.16 2.09 -13.27
CA GLU A 178 -8.72 0.80 -13.67
C GLU A 178 -9.80 0.97 -14.75
N PRO A 179 -10.25 -0.12 -15.43
CA PRO A 179 -11.18 0.00 -16.55
C PRO A 179 -12.65 0.24 -16.16
N LEU A 180 -13.09 -0.08 -14.92
CA LEU A 180 -14.51 -0.03 -14.54
C LEU A 180 -15.01 1.33 -14.10
N LEU A 181 -14.17 2.09 -13.41
CA LEU A 181 -14.51 3.41 -12.89
C LEU A 181 -13.71 4.48 -13.63
N PRO A 182 -14.34 5.62 -13.96
CA PRO A 182 -13.58 6.77 -14.43
C PRO A 182 -12.63 7.23 -13.32
N PRO A 183 -11.36 7.48 -13.63
CA PRO A 183 -10.43 8.02 -12.64
C PRO A 183 -10.90 9.42 -12.22
N ARG A 184 -11.32 9.54 -10.97
CA ARG A 184 -11.65 10.84 -10.35
C ARG A 184 -10.47 11.24 -9.47
N MET A 185 -9.89 12.39 -9.74
CA MET A 185 -8.73 12.93 -8.99
C MET A 185 -9.17 13.84 -7.84
N ASP A 186 -10.33 13.56 -7.24
CA ASP A 186 -10.88 14.32 -6.12
C ASP A 186 -10.06 14.08 -4.85
N ILE A 187 -9.58 15.16 -4.23
CA ILE A 187 -8.88 15.10 -2.95
C ILE A 187 -9.86 15.41 -1.83
N THR A 188 -10.20 14.39 -1.06
CA THR A 188 -11.15 14.49 0.06
C THR A 188 -10.48 14.70 1.41
N ASN A 189 -9.17 14.49 1.50
CA ASN A 189 -8.37 14.74 2.68
C ASN A 189 -7.16 15.60 2.33
N ALA A 190 -7.07 16.80 2.93
CA ALA A 190 -5.97 17.73 2.68
C ALA A 190 -4.63 17.26 3.26
N GLU A 191 -4.60 16.26 4.13
CA GLU A 191 -3.39 15.73 4.73
C GLU A 191 -2.83 14.52 3.99
N PHE A 192 -3.69 13.76 3.28
CA PHE A 192 -3.29 12.53 2.62
C PHE A 192 -4.15 12.19 1.39
N ALA A 193 -3.51 11.97 0.26
CA ALA A 193 -4.10 11.40 -0.95
C ALA A 193 -3.62 9.96 -1.17
N TYR A 194 -4.49 9.11 -1.72
CA TYR A 194 -4.20 7.71 -1.99
C TYR A 194 -4.51 7.38 -3.45
N ILE A 195 -3.55 6.84 -4.19
CA ILE A 195 -3.71 6.52 -5.62
C ILE A 195 -3.27 5.07 -5.85
N ARG A 196 -4.12 4.29 -6.52
CA ARG A 196 -3.83 2.90 -6.89
C ARG A 196 -3.89 2.67 -8.39
N PHE A 197 -2.83 2.10 -8.92
CA PHE A 197 -2.69 1.71 -10.32
C PHE A 197 -2.95 0.20 -10.46
N HIS A 198 -4.11 -0.18 -11.00
CA HIS A 198 -4.46 -1.58 -11.22
C HIS A 198 -4.02 -2.09 -12.60
N GLY A 199 -4.15 -1.25 -13.62
CA GLY A 199 -3.84 -1.59 -15.01
C GLY A 199 -5.09 -1.82 -15.86
N TYR A 200 -4.84 -2.12 -17.13
CA TYR A 200 -5.86 -2.28 -18.17
C TYR A 200 -5.68 -3.57 -18.95
N GLY A 201 -5.17 -4.64 -18.30
CA GLY A 201 -5.02 -5.95 -18.89
C GLY A 201 -6.36 -6.50 -19.41
N LYS A 202 -6.33 -7.19 -20.53
CA LYS A 202 -7.54 -7.64 -21.24
C LYS A 202 -8.31 -8.71 -20.44
N ASP A 203 -7.61 -9.72 -19.96
CA ASP A 203 -8.21 -10.84 -19.22
C ASP A 203 -8.08 -10.64 -17.70
N ILE A 204 -6.96 -10.08 -17.25
CA ILE A 204 -6.64 -9.78 -15.88
C ILE A 204 -6.10 -8.35 -15.82
N TRP A 205 -6.82 -7.44 -15.19
CA TRP A 205 -6.50 -6.00 -15.21
C TRP A 205 -5.08 -5.70 -14.73
N PHE A 206 -4.62 -6.37 -13.70
CA PHE A 206 -3.32 -6.16 -13.10
C PHE A 206 -2.18 -6.95 -13.79
N ASP A 207 -2.46 -7.70 -14.86
CA ASP A 207 -1.46 -8.17 -15.83
C ASP A 207 -1.29 -7.13 -16.94
N TYR A 208 -0.71 -5.99 -16.55
CA TYR A 208 -0.55 -4.83 -17.42
C TYR A 208 0.73 -4.08 -17.08
N PHE A 209 1.54 -3.82 -18.08
CA PHE A 209 2.71 -2.96 -17.95
C PHE A 209 2.39 -1.56 -18.46
N PHE A 210 2.33 -0.58 -17.56
CA PHE A 210 2.17 0.82 -17.95
C PHE A 210 3.40 1.29 -18.73
N LYS A 211 3.18 1.76 -19.96
CA LYS A 211 4.23 2.28 -20.84
C LYS A 211 4.76 3.63 -20.31
N GLU A 212 5.94 4.02 -20.77
CA GLU A 212 6.56 5.30 -20.34
C GLU A 212 5.66 6.51 -20.57
N GLU A 213 4.99 6.58 -21.72
CA GLU A 213 4.07 7.66 -22.05
C GLU A 213 2.87 7.71 -21.10
N GLU A 214 2.29 6.58 -20.72
CA GLU A 214 1.18 6.50 -19.78
C GLU A 214 1.62 6.96 -18.37
N ILE A 215 2.79 6.50 -17.90
CA ILE A 215 3.36 6.93 -16.63
C ILE A 215 3.63 8.43 -16.62
N LYS A 216 4.16 8.98 -17.72
CA LYS A 216 4.38 10.42 -17.86
C LYS A 216 3.08 11.23 -17.81
N ASN A 217 2.04 10.77 -18.51
CA ASN A 217 0.73 11.42 -18.50
C ASN A 217 0.11 11.40 -17.09
N TRP A 218 0.18 10.25 -16.39
CA TRP A 218 -0.28 10.15 -15.00
C TRP A 218 0.56 11.01 -14.05
N ALA A 219 1.87 11.11 -14.24
CA ALA A 219 2.72 11.97 -13.43
C ALA A 219 2.32 13.45 -13.57
N ILE A 220 1.89 13.90 -14.76
CA ILE A 220 1.34 15.26 -14.97
C ILE A 220 0.07 15.45 -14.15
N ALA A 221 -0.90 14.53 -14.24
CA ALA A 221 -2.15 14.61 -13.48
C ALA A 221 -1.90 14.56 -11.94
N ILE A 222 -0.92 13.79 -11.49
CA ILE A 222 -0.55 13.69 -10.07
C ILE A 222 0.08 15.00 -9.57
N LYS A 223 0.80 15.75 -10.41
CA LYS A 223 1.36 17.06 -10.03
C LYS A 223 0.28 18.08 -9.63
N ASP A 224 -0.90 17.98 -10.20
CA ASP A 224 -2.04 18.82 -9.80
C ASP A 224 -2.59 18.39 -8.42
N VAL A 225 -2.55 17.10 -8.11
CA VAL A 225 -2.93 16.55 -6.79
C VAL A 225 -1.93 16.96 -5.71
N ILE A 226 -0.64 16.99 -6.03
CA ILE A 226 0.44 17.36 -5.11
C ILE A 226 0.19 18.71 -4.44
N ASN A 227 -0.39 19.65 -5.13
CA ASN A 227 -0.68 20.99 -4.61
C ASN A 227 -1.89 21.05 -3.66
N GLN A 228 -2.66 19.97 -3.55
CA GLN A 228 -3.92 19.91 -2.80
C GLN A 228 -3.82 19.12 -1.48
N THR A 229 -2.69 18.45 -1.23
CA THR A 229 -2.51 17.60 -0.06
C THR A 229 -1.09 17.69 0.50
N SER A 230 -0.91 17.33 1.77
CA SER A 230 0.40 17.34 2.42
C SER A 230 1.21 16.05 2.17
N ASN A 231 0.54 14.92 1.92
CA ASN A 231 1.18 13.62 1.67
C ASN A 231 0.44 12.86 0.58
N ILE A 232 1.16 12.04 -0.18
CA ILE A 232 0.57 11.18 -1.22
C ILE A 232 1.16 9.77 -1.13
N GLY A 233 0.28 8.76 -1.10
CA GLY A 233 0.62 7.35 -1.28
C GLY A 233 0.21 6.87 -2.68
N ILE A 234 1.15 6.36 -3.46
CA ILE A 234 0.92 5.85 -4.81
C ILE A 234 1.34 4.39 -4.84
N TYR A 235 0.41 3.50 -5.16
CA TYR A 235 0.64 2.06 -5.12
C TYR A 235 0.29 1.37 -6.44
N PHE A 236 1.27 0.67 -6.99
CA PHE A 236 1.10 -0.14 -8.19
C PHE A 236 0.70 -1.57 -7.81
N ASN A 237 -0.48 -2.00 -8.29
CA ASN A 237 -1.06 -3.32 -8.03
C ASN A 237 -0.92 -4.29 -9.22
N ASN A 238 -0.32 -3.87 -10.31
CA ASN A 238 -0.02 -4.67 -11.50
C ASN A 238 1.20 -5.57 -11.27
N HIS A 239 1.07 -6.54 -10.36
CA HIS A 239 2.21 -7.26 -9.78
C HIS A 239 2.89 -8.28 -10.70
N PHE A 240 2.24 -8.74 -11.80
CA PHE A 240 2.79 -9.73 -12.73
C PHE A 240 4.19 -9.34 -13.22
N SER A 241 5.08 -10.35 -13.33
CA SER A 241 6.41 -10.21 -13.93
C SER A 241 7.26 -9.05 -13.42
N GLY A 242 7.00 -8.57 -12.19
CA GLY A 242 7.70 -7.42 -11.61
C GLY A 242 7.28 -6.05 -12.17
N TYR A 243 6.18 -5.99 -12.92
CA TYR A 243 5.70 -4.75 -13.54
C TYR A 243 5.43 -3.65 -12.51
N ALA A 244 4.81 -3.99 -11.38
CA ALA A 244 4.54 -3.03 -10.31
C ALA A 244 5.80 -2.33 -9.81
N ALA A 245 6.87 -3.08 -9.53
CA ALA A 245 8.13 -2.50 -9.09
C ALA A 245 8.77 -1.61 -10.16
N LYS A 246 8.77 -2.05 -11.43
CA LYS A 246 9.28 -1.27 -12.56
C LYS A 246 8.49 0.03 -12.77
N ASN A 247 7.16 -0.06 -12.79
CA ASN A 247 6.29 1.13 -12.96
C ASN A 247 6.40 2.08 -11.76
N SER A 248 6.58 1.57 -10.54
CA SER A 248 6.85 2.42 -9.37
C SER A 248 8.14 3.22 -9.55
N LEU A 249 9.22 2.59 -10.02
CA LEU A 249 10.49 3.29 -10.30
C LEU A 249 10.36 4.29 -11.47
N MET A 250 9.59 3.96 -12.51
CA MET A 250 9.28 4.91 -13.60
C MET A 250 8.52 6.12 -13.07
N MET A 251 7.50 5.94 -12.23
CA MET A 251 6.75 7.03 -11.61
C MET A 251 7.63 7.88 -10.69
N MET A 252 8.53 7.26 -9.91
CA MET A 252 9.50 7.99 -9.09
C MET A 252 10.38 8.90 -9.96
N ARG A 253 10.86 8.40 -11.09
CA ARG A 253 11.66 9.19 -12.05
C ARG A 253 10.88 10.40 -12.58
N GLU A 254 9.64 10.21 -13.03
CA GLU A 254 8.80 11.27 -13.61
C GLU A 254 8.39 12.35 -12.58
N LEU A 255 8.30 11.97 -11.30
CA LEU A 255 8.03 12.88 -10.19
C LEU A 255 9.30 13.41 -9.50
N ASN A 256 10.49 13.12 -10.02
CA ASN A 256 11.79 13.49 -9.44
C ASN A 256 11.99 13.00 -8.00
N ILE A 257 11.45 11.84 -7.67
CA ILE A 257 11.65 11.16 -6.37
C ILE A 257 12.79 10.17 -6.52
N LYS A 258 13.79 10.27 -5.64
CA LYS A 258 14.89 9.31 -5.63
C LYS A 258 14.49 8.05 -4.86
N PRO A 259 14.78 6.85 -5.39
CA PRO A 259 14.73 5.62 -4.57
C PRO A 259 15.71 5.74 -3.42
N ARG A 260 15.53 4.95 -2.37
CA ARG A 260 16.44 4.94 -1.21
C ARG A 260 17.86 4.52 -1.62
N ASN A 261 17.97 3.46 -2.38
CA ASN A 261 19.17 3.01 -3.05
C ASN A 261 18.81 2.50 -4.44
N THR A 262 19.78 2.47 -5.35
CA THR A 262 19.64 1.69 -6.59
C THR A 262 19.92 0.20 -6.33
N PRO A 263 19.44 -0.73 -7.16
CA PRO A 263 19.73 -2.16 -7.00
C PRO A 263 21.22 -2.49 -6.89
N ASP A 264 22.08 -1.78 -7.59
CA ASP A 264 23.53 -1.99 -7.61
C ASP A 264 24.22 -1.55 -6.29
N GLU A 265 23.60 -0.65 -5.53
CA GLU A 265 24.10 -0.18 -4.24
C GLU A 265 23.75 -1.15 -3.10
N ILE A 266 22.90 -2.15 -3.33
CA ILE A 266 22.41 -3.04 -2.28
C ILE A 266 23.31 -4.24 -2.08
N ASN A 267 23.91 -4.36 -0.90
CA ASN A 267 24.70 -5.54 -0.52
C ASN A 267 23.79 -6.70 -0.08
N ILE A 268 23.58 -7.64 -0.98
CA ILE A 268 22.73 -8.83 -0.73
C ILE A 268 23.28 -9.70 0.41
N ILE A 269 24.60 -9.75 0.59
CA ILE A 269 25.23 -10.54 1.66
C ILE A 269 24.81 -9.99 3.03
N ASP A 270 24.73 -8.67 3.19
CA ASP A 270 24.32 -8.06 4.45
C ASP A 270 22.84 -8.28 4.73
N ILE A 271 22.00 -8.29 3.71
CA ILE A 271 20.57 -8.67 3.85
C ILE A 271 20.46 -10.12 4.33
N LYS A 272 21.16 -11.05 3.68
CA LYS A 272 21.15 -12.47 4.04
C LYS A 272 21.71 -12.75 5.44
N LYS A 273 22.73 -12.02 5.88
CA LYS A 273 23.24 -12.09 7.26
C LYS A 273 22.19 -11.70 8.27
N LYS A 274 21.52 -10.56 8.05
CA LYS A 274 20.48 -10.04 8.97
C LYS A 274 19.26 -10.95 9.07
N SER A 275 18.88 -11.60 7.98
CA SER A 275 17.72 -12.51 7.93
C SER A 275 18.05 -13.95 8.38
N GLY A 276 19.32 -14.27 8.59
CA GLY A 276 19.77 -15.64 8.85
C GLY A 276 19.65 -16.59 7.65
N SER A 277 19.58 -16.06 6.44
CA SER A 277 19.42 -16.82 5.18
C SER A 277 20.74 -17.30 4.58
N LEU A 278 21.89 -16.90 5.15
CA LEU A 278 23.21 -17.41 4.70
C LEU A 278 23.37 -18.88 5.10
N PRO A 279 23.87 -19.74 4.20
CA PRO A 279 24.26 -21.09 4.53
C PRO A 279 25.28 -21.10 5.67
N LYS A 280 25.07 -21.98 6.67
CA LYS A 280 26.05 -22.20 7.72
C LYS A 280 27.36 -22.67 7.08
N GLY A 281 28.39 -21.83 7.04
CA GLY A 281 29.70 -22.12 6.40
C GLY A 281 30.27 -20.96 5.58
N GLN A 282 29.45 -20.08 5.03
CA GLN A 282 29.95 -18.91 4.28
C GLN A 282 30.45 -17.74 5.15
N LEU A 283 30.24 -17.79 6.45
CA LEU A 283 30.72 -16.77 7.41
C LEU A 283 32.25 -16.81 7.63
N GLY A 284 32.93 -17.86 7.12
CA GLY A 284 34.37 -18.10 7.35
C GLY A 284 35.32 -17.65 6.22
N LEU A 285 34.80 -17.37 5.02
CA LEU A 285 35.70 -17.16 3.84
C LEU A 285 36.27 -15.73 3.73
N ASN A 286 35.74 -14.74 4.45
CA ASN A 286 36.28 -13.37 4.40
C ASN A 286 37.47 -13.13 5.35
N LYS A 287 37.99 -14.14 6.02
CA LYS A 287 39.21 -14.02 6.87
C LYS A 287 40.52 -14.31 6.13
N PHE A 288 40.47 -14.73 4.86
CA PHE A 288 41.67 -15.15 4.10
C PHE A 288 41.96 -14.28 2.87
N LEU A 289 41.31 -13.14 2.69
CA LEU A 289 41.69 -12.17 1.67
C LEU A 289 42.13 -10.87 2.38
N LYS A 290 43.35 -10.89 2.88
CA LYS A 290 44.18 -9.72 3.13
C LYS A 290 45.44 -9.86 2.30
#